data_835949ba19f5ee4fc2d25b9ac5fe488f
#
_entry.id   835949ba19f5ee4fc2d25b9ac5fe488f
#
_cell.length_a   1.000
_cell.length_b   1.000
_cell.length_c   1.000
_cell.angle_alpha   90.00
_cell.angle_beta   90.00
_cell.angle_gamma   90.00
#
_symmetry.space_group_name_H-M   'P 1'
#
loop_
_entity.id
_entity.type
_entity.pdbx_description
1 polymer ?
#
loop_
_entity_poly.entity_id
_entity_poly.type
_entity_poly.pdbx_seq_one_letter_code
_entity_poly.pdbx_strand_id
1 'polypeptide(L)' 'MNQPNIVRITQATYADMSENYGGYCSACGDEAFGVEPDARRYRCESCGELAVYGVEELLISGLLQFLDEEFED' A
#
# COMPACT_ATOMS: atom_id res chain seq x y z
N MET A 1 6.04 17.13 -11.71
CA MET A 1 5.62 16.90 -10.37
C MET A 1 5.08 15.49 -10.22
N ASN A 2 5.68 14.73 -9.37
CA ASN A 2 5.30 13.34 -9.23
C ASN A 2 4.34 13.17 -8.10
N GLN A 3 3.30 12.39 -8.36
CA GLN A 3 2.34 12.06 -7.33
C GLN A 3 2.44 10.57 -7.06
N PRO A 4 2.29 10.18 -5.82
CA PRO A 4 2.28 8.74 -5.52
C PRO A 4 1.10 8.08 -6.19
N ASN A 5 1.29 6.85 -6.55
CA ASN A 5 0.21 6.05 -7.11
C ASN A 5 -0.73 5.63 -6.01
N ILE A 6 -2.01 5.69 -6.31
CA ILE A 6 -3.01 5.20 -5.38
C ILE A 6 -3.13 3.70 -5.55
N VAL A 7 -3.02 2.98 -4.46
CA VAL A 7 -3.11 1.53 -4.45
C VAL A 7 -4.57 1.14 -4.34
N ARG A 8 -5.06 0.32 -5.27
CA ARG A 8 -6.45 -0.11 -5.27
C ARG A 8 -6.52 -1.61 -5.09
N ILE A 9 -7.06 -2.03 -3.96
CA ILE A 9 -7.16 -3.44 -3.63
C ILE A 9 -8.50 -3.68 -2.95
N THR A 10 -8.87 -4.95 -2.85
CA THR A 10 -10.08 -5.31 -2.12
C THR A 10 -9.81 -5.31 -0.62
N GLN A 11 -10.90 -5.28 0.15
CA GLN A 11 -10.74 -5.35 1.60
C GLN A 11 -10.14 -6.68 2.03
N ALA A 12 -10.45 -7.76 1.31
CA ALA A 12 -9.86 -9.06 1.62
C ALA A 12 -8.35 -9.02 1.39
N THR A 13 -7.92 -8.39 0.31
CA THR A 13 -6.50 -8.27 0.06
C THR A 13 -5.82 -7.41 1.12
N TYR A 14 -6.48 -6.35 1.54
CA TYR A 14 -5.94 -5.50 2.60
C TYR A 14 -5.70 -6.30 3.87
N ALA A 15 -6.70 -7.08 4.27
CA ALA A 15 -6.57 -7.88 5.49
C ALA A 15 -5.44 -8.89 5.35
N ASP A 16 -5.35 -9.53 4.19
CA ASP A 16 -4.31 -10.52 3.97
C ASP A 16 -2.93 -9.88 4.01
N MET A 17 -2.77 -8.75 3.34
CA MET A 17 -1.48 -8.07 3.34
C MET A 17 -1.12 -7.59 4.73
N SER A 18 -2.09 -7.09 5.47
CA SER A 18 -1.82 -6.62 6.82
C SER A 18 -1.34 -7.75 7.71
N GLU A 19 -1.90 -8.93 7.56
CA GLU A 19 -1.50 -10.07 8.38
C GLU A 19 -0.17 -10.64 7.97
N ASN A 20 0.22 -10.46 6.71
CA ASN A 20 1.43 -11.05 6.18
C ASN A 20 2.53 -10.04 5.98
N TYR A 21 2.43 -8.90 6.61
CA TYR A 21 3.44 -7.85 6.51
C TYR A 21 3.68 -7.45 5.07
N GLY A 22 2.60 -7.19 4.36
CA GLY A 22 2.70 -6.76 2.98
C GLY A 22 2.52 -5.27 2.86
N GLY A 23 3.03 -4.74 1.78
CA GLY A 23 2.90 -3.33 1.48
C GLY A 23 3.07 -3.11 0.00
N TYR A 24 3.07 -1.85 -0.37
CA TYR A 24 3.18 -1.47 -1.77
C TYR A 24 4.09 -0.28 -1.91
N CYS A 25 4.78 -0.23 -3.02
CA CYS A 25 5.60 0.94 -3.35
C CYS A 25 4.69 2.02 -3.94
N SER A 26 4.75 3.20 -3.36
CA SER A 26 3.92 4.29 -3.86
C SER A 26 4.50 4.91 -5.13
N ALA A 27 5.72 4.56 -5.50
CA ALA A 27 6.33 5.09 -6.72
C ALA A 27 6.04 4.19 -7.92
N CYS A 28 6.19 2.87 -7.78
CA CYS A 28 6.00 1.98 -8.92
C CYS A 28 4.83 1.03 -8.77
N GLY A 29 4.26 0.90 -7.57
CA GLY A 29 3.09 0.07 -7.37
C GLY A 29 3.36 -1.39 -7.08
N ASP A 30 4.61 -1.79 -7.01
CA ASP A 30 4.93 -3.19 -6.77
C ASP A 30 4.61 -3.58 -5.34
N GLU A 31 4.27 -4.84 -5.17
CA GLU A 31 4.06 -5.40 -3.85
C GLU A 31 5.39 -5.61 -3.15
N ALA A 32 5.35 -5.50 -1.84
CA ALA A 32 6.53 -5.77 -1.02
C ALA A 32 6.07 -6.54 0.20
N PHE A 33 6.94 -7.41 0.69
CA PHE A 33 6.62 -8.19 1.87
C PHE A 33 7.74 -8.03 2.87
N GLY A 34 7.42 -8.33 4.14
CA GLY A 34 8.39 -8.11 5.19
C GLY A 34 8.39 -6.70 5.69
N VAL A 35 7.30 -5.96 5.49
CA VAL A 35 7.19 -4.60 5.99
C VAL A 35 6.06 -4.56 7.01
N GLU A 36 6.26 -3.78 8.06
CA GLU A 36 5.23 -3.63 9.06
C GLU A 36 4.04 -2.89 8.48
N PRO A 37 2.84 -3.09 9.03
CA PRO A 37 1.67 -2.40 8.51
C PRO A 37 1.79 -0.89 8.50
N ASP A 38 2.55 -0.33 9.43
CA ASP A 38 2.74 1.12 9.49
C ASP A 38 4.10 1.54 8.94
N ALA A 39 4.72 0.71 8.12
CA ALA A 39 6.03 1.00 7.55
C ALA A 39 5.96 2.21 6.63
N ARG A 40 7.03 2.99 6.64
CA ARG A 40 7.12 4.17 5.81
C ARG A 40 8.47 4.21 5.12
N ARG A 41 8.44 4.50 3.83
CA ARG A 41 9.65 4.83 3.08
C ARG A 41 10.66 3.71 3.11
N TYR A 42 10.19 2.49 3.06
CA TYR A 42 11.10 1.38 2.87
C TYR A 42 11.56 1.38 1.43
N ARG A 43 12.74 0.86 1.23
CA ARG A 43 13.31 0.82 -0.12
C ARG A 43 12.61 -0.22 -0.95
N CYS A 44 12.18 0.19 -2.13
CA CYS A 44 11.58 -0.73 -3.08
C CYS A 44 12.66 -1.48 -3.82
N GLU A 45 12.53 -2.80 -3.87
CA GLU A 45 13.53 -3.61 -4.56
C GLU A 45 13.36 -3.57 -6.05
N SER A 46 12.21 -3.11 -6.53
CA SER A 46 11.98 -3.03 -7.96
C SER A 46 12.48 -1.72 -8.55
N CYS A 47 12.13 -0.59 -7.94
CA CYS A 47 12.49 0.69 -8.52
C CYS A 47 13.56 1.44 -7.72
N GLY A 48 13.89 0.96 -6.53
CA GLY A 48 14.95 1.56 -5.74
C GLY A 48 14.55 2.79 -4.94
N GLU A 49 13.30 3.21 -5.03
CA GLU A 49 12.86 4.40 -4.31
C GLU A 49 12.50 4.05 -2.88
N LEU A 50 12.67 5.02 -2.00
CA LEU A 50 12.24 4.86 -0.62
C LEU A 50 10.76 5.20 -0.54
N ALA A 51 9.94 4.33 -1.08
CA ALA A 51 8.53 4.62 -1.26
C ALA A 51 7.62 3.45 -0.92
N VAL A 52 8.14 2.42 -0.26
CA VAL A 52 7.32 1.29 0.15
C VAL A 52 6.70 1.59 1.49
N TYR A 53 5.39 1.41 1.56
CA TYR A 53 4.61 1.66 2.76
C TYR A 53 3.79 0.43 3.08
N GLY A 54 3.61 0.18 4.37
CA GLY A 54 2.69 -0.85 4.80
C GLY A 54 1.26 -0.47 4.44
N VAL A 55 0.37 -1.49 4.39
CA VAL A 55 -0.98 -1.21 3.93
C VAL A 55 -1.74 -0.29 4.88
N GLU A 56 -1.48 -0.37 6.19
CA GLU A 56 -2.16 0.52 7.11
C GLU A 56 -1.69 1.96 6.94
N GLU A 57 -0.41 2.13 6.70
CA GLU A 57 0.11 3.47 6.46
C GLU A 57 -0.44 4.04 5.16
N LEU A 58 -0.57 3.20 4.13
CA LEU A 58 -1.15 3.64 2.88
C LEU A 58 -2.58 4.10 3.08
N LEU A 59 -3.33 3.38 3.90
CA LEU A 59 -4.72 3.75 4.15
C LEU A 59 -4.79 5.08 4.91
N ILE A 60 -3.98 5.24 5.93
CA ILE A 60 -3.98 6.45 6.73
C ILE A 60 -3.56 7.65 5.87
N SER A 61 -2.61 7.45 4.99
CA SER A 61 -2.09 8.53 4.16
C SER A 61 -3.00 8.88 3.00
N GLY A 62 -4.06 8.12 2.78
CA GLY A 62 -4.94 8.39 1.66
C GLY A 62 -4.42 7.85 0.35
N LEU A 63 -3.47 6.94 0.39
CA LEU A 63 -2.89 6.37 -0.81
C LEU A 63 -3.45 4.99 -1.14
N LEU A 64 -4.52 4.58 -0.45
CA LEU A 64 -5.12 3.27 -0.66
C LEU A 64 -6.61 3.43 -0.80
N GLN A 65 -7.18 2.77 -1.79
CA GLN A 65 -8.61 2.74 -2.02
C GLN A 65 -9.07 1.30 -2.10
N PHE A 66 -10.25 1.04 -1.55
CA PHE A 66 -10.84 -0.30 -1.62
C PHE A 66 -11.68 -0.41 -2.87
N LEU A 67 -11.40 -1.46 -3.65
CA LEU A 67 -12.13 -1.69 -4.89
C LEU A 67 -13.55 -2.14 -4.63
N ASP A 68 -13.75 -2.87 -3.53
CA ASP A 68 -15.06 -3.44 -3.25
C ASP A 68 -15.80 -2.69 -2.17
N GLU A 69 -15.34 -1.48 -1.87
CA GLU A 69 -16.04 -0.67 -0.89
C GLU A 69 -17.22 -0.01 -1.57
N GLU A 70 -18.40 -0.24 -1.05
CA GLU A 70 -19.58 0.34 -1.62
C GLU A 70 -20.23 1.21 -0.61
N PHE A 71 -20.68 2.34 -1.06
CA PHE A 71 -21.37 3.25 -0.18
C PHE A 71 -22.83 3.10 -0.42
N GLU A 72 -23.46 2.66 0.61
CA GLU A 72 -24.88 2.53 0.56
C GLU A 72 -25.45 3.84 0.84
N ASP A 73 -26.21 4.34 0.03
CA ASP A 73 -26.70 5.62 0.36
C ASP A 73 -28.11 5.84 0.16
#